data_c6d1f9889a9da75d86502cf05e7062c0
#
_entry.id   c6d1f9889a9da75d86502cf05e7062c0
#
_cell.length_a   1.000
_cell.length_b   1.000
_cell.length_c   1.000
_cell.angle_alpha   90.00
_cell.angle_beta   90.00
_cell.angle_gamma   90.00
#
_symmetry.space_group_name_H-M   'P 1'
#
loop_
_entity.id
_entity.type
_entity.pdbx_description
1 polymer ?
#
loop_
_entity_poly.entity_id
_entity_poly.type
_entity_poly.pdbx_seq_one_letter_code
_entity_poly.pdbx_strand_id
1 'polypeptide(L)'
;ILLISVFSLIGKGEICSNKFGSTKEIEEEFNKTWNRLVPKGIPFKSMYTTPFWHLASEPFWNVYTSDGSSVDDIWHKPIMSIKRQRKELSAIIDFNLYNIILDNEIRSAIIAHLESIVRKGLNL
;
A
#
# COMPACT_ATOMS: atom_id res chain seq x y z
N ILE A 1 -3.03 6.51 1.16
CA ILE A 1 -4.02 5.83 0.29
C ILE A 1 -3.65 4.35 0.08
N LEU A 2 -2.38 4.04 -0.16
CA LEU A 2 -1.97 2.63 -0.32
C LEU A 2 -2.25 1.79 0.93
N LEU A 3 -1.93 2.30 2.12
CA LEU A 3 -2.22 1.59 3.36
C LEU A 3 -3.71 1.36 3.55
N ILE A 4 -4.55 2.34 3.24
CA ILE A 4 -6.01 2.20 3.29
C ILE A 4 -6.44 1.05 2.37
N SER A 5 -5.90 1.01 1.17
CA SER A 5 -6.22 -0.02 0.17
C SER A 5 -5.81 -1.41 0.64
N VAL A 6 -4.59 -1.56 1.16
CA VAL A 6 -4.07 -2.83 1.67
C VAL A 6 -4.87 -3.31 2.88
N PHE A 7 -5.16 -2.42 3.83
CA PHE A 7 -5.95 -2.77 5.01
C PHE A 7 -7.38 -3.18 4.65
N SER A 8 -7.98 -2.50 3.65
CA SER A 8 -9.30 -2.88 3.13
C SER A 8 -9.28 -4.27 2.50
N LEU A 9 -8.24 -4.61 1.75
CA LEU A 9 -8.09 -5.95 1.14
C LEU A 9 -7.87 -7.04 2.20
N ILE A 10 -7.17 -6.74 3.28
CA ILE A 10 -7.05 -7.65 4.42
C ILE A 10 -8.44 -7.89 5.02
N GLY A 11 -9.23 -6.84 5.20
CA GLY A 11 -10.59 -6.96 5.73
C GLY A 11 -11.54 -7.77 4.85
N LYS A 12 -11.35 -7.71 3.53
CA LYS A 12 -12.16 -8.49 2.57
C LYS A 12 -11.67 -9.94 2.43
N GLY A 13 -10.56 -10.30 3.06
CA GLY A 13 -9.99 -11.64 2.93
C GLY A 13 -9.23 -11.86 1.63
N GLU A 14 -8.98 -10.82 0.85
CA GLU A 14 -8.21 -10.91 -0.41
C GLU A 14 -6.70 -10.91 -0.16
N ILE A 15 -6.25 -10.33 0.94
CA ILE A 15 -4.89 -10.49 1.45
C ILE A 15 -4.99 -11.32 2.73
N CYS A 16 -4.45 -12.52 2.70
CA CYS A 16 -4.63 -13.53 3.75
C CYS A 16 -3.37 -13.77 4.60
N SER A 17 -2.29 -13.03 4.36
CA SER A 17 -1.07 -13.11 5.16
C SER A 17 -0.39 -11.75 5.23
N ASN A 18 0.59 -11.63 6.13
CA ASN A 18 1.37 -10.40 6.22
C ASN A 18 2.38 -10.21 5.09
N LYS A 19 2.51 -11.20 4.21
CA LYS A 19 3.35 -11.14 3.01
C LYS A 19 2.47 -11.19 1.77
N PHE A 20 2.65 -10.24 0.86
CA PHE A 20 1.88 -10.16 -0.38
C PHE A 20 2.70 -9.50 -1.49
N GLY A 21 2.38 -9.86 -2.72
CA GLY A 21 3.02 -9.27 -3.90
C GLY A 21 2.36 -7.95 -4.31
N SER A 22 3.04 -7.23 -5.20
CA SER A 22 2.47 -6.06 -5.87
C SER A 22 1.51 -6.53 -6.97
N THR A 23 0.23 -6.68 -6.63
CA THR A 23 -0.77 -7.34 -7.47
C THR A 23 -1.71 -6.35 -8.15
N LYS A 24 -2.44 -6.87 -9.14
CA LYS A 24 -3.50 -6.12 -9.83
C LYS A 24 -4.63 -5.75 -8.86
N GLU A 25 -4.94 -6.61 -7.90
CA GLU A 25 -5.96 -6.36 -6.88
C GLU A 25 -5.61 -5.14 -6.03
N ILE A 26 -4.33 -4.98 -5.68
CA ILE A 26 -3.85 -3.81 -4.94
C ILE A 26 -4.00 -2.55 -5.80
N GLU A 27 -3.64 -2.62 -7.08
CA GLU A 27 -3.79 -1.49 -8.01
C GLU A 27 -5.25 -1.09 -8.15
N GLU A 28 -6.14 -2.04 -8.34
CA GLU A 28 -7.58 -1.78 -8.48
C GLU A 28 -8.16 -1.14 -7.22
N GLU A 29 -7.84 -1.65 -6.05
CA GLU A 29 -8.29 -1.08 -4.78
C GLU A 29 -7.67 0.30 -4.53
N PHE A 30 -6.41 0.49 -4.89
CA PHE A 30 -5.75 1.79 -4.81
C PHE A 30 -6.46 2.84 -5.69
N ASN A 31 -6.76 2.50 -6.93
CA ASN A 31 -7.47 3.41 -7.84
C ASN A 31 -8.86 3.74 -7.34
N LYS A 32 -9.57 2.78 -6.79
CA LYS A 32 -10.89 2.94 -6.21
C LYS A 32 -10.85 3.88 -5.00
N THR A 33 -9.89 3.69 -4.11
CA THR A 33 -9.69 4.54 -2.94
C THR A 33 -9.27 5.95 -3.36
N TRP A 34 -8.40 6.07 -4.35
CA TRP A 34 -7.98 7.34 -4.92
C TRP A 34 -9.19 8.13 -5.46
N ASN A 35 -10.01 7.48 -6.28
CA ASN A 35 -11.18 8.13 -6.88
C ASN A 35 -12.20 8.57 -5.83
N ARG A 36 -12.27 7.86 -4.71
CA ARG A 36 -13.17 8.20 -3.60
C ARG A 36 -12.66 9.37 -2.77
N LEU A 37 -11.35 9.45 -2.53
CA LEU A 37 -10.75 10.41 -1.59
C LEU A 37 -10.18 11.65 -2.27
N VAL A 38 -9.69 11.54 -3.50
CA VAL A 38 -9.03 12.65 -4.20
C VAL A 38 -10.02 13.29 -5.15
N PRO A 39 -10.31 14.61 -5.00
CA PRO A 39 -11.25 15.32 -5.88
C PRO A 39 -10.73 15.34 -7.32
N LYS A 40 -11.66 15.38 -8.27
CA LYS A 40 -11.34 15.60 -9.68
C LYS A 40 -10.72 17.01 -9.83
N GLY A 41 -9.75 17.12 -10.72
CA GLY A 41 -9.05 18.39 -10.96
C GLY A 41 -7.79 18.58 -10.13
N ILE A 42 -7.50 17.71 -9.16
CA ILE A 42 -6.21 17.67 -8.48
C ILE A 42 -5.16 17.17 -9.48
N PRO A 43 -3.99 17.84 -9.61
CA PRO A 43 -3.01 17.50 -10.65
C PRO A 43 -2.17 16.25 -10.35
N PHE A 44 -2.55 15.43 -9.38
CA PHE A 44 -1.86 14.19 -9.03
C PHE A 44 -2.46 13.01 -9.78
N LYS A 45 -1.59 12.13 -10.25
CA LYS A 45 -2.01 10.88 -10.91
C LYS A 45 -2.12 9.76 -9.89
N SER A 46 -3.15 8.92 -10.06
CA SER A 46 -3.28 7.68 -9.33
C SER A 46 -2.17 6.71 -9.78
N MET A 47 -1.19 6.47 -8.91
CA MET A 47 -0.08 5.57 -9.20
C MET A 47 0.34 4.87 -7.91
N TYR A 48 -0.03 3.60 -7.76
CA TYR A 48 0.24 2.83 -6.54
C TYR A 48 1.69 2.38 -6.41
N THR A 49 2.41 2.31 -7.51
CA THR A 49 3.77 1.75 -7.55
C THR A 49 4.78 2.57 -6.75
N THR A 50 4.68 3.90 -6.82
CA THR A 50 5.56 4.79 -6.07
C THR A 50 5.38 4.63 -4.55
N PRO A 51 4.17 4.72 -3.97
CA PRO A 51 4.02 4.48 -2.53
C PRO A 51 4.34 3.05 -2.11
N PHE A 52 4.09 2.04 -2.94
CA PHE A 52 4.47 0.66 -2.63
C PHE A 52 5.97 0.56 -2.36
N TRP A 53 6.76 1.19 -3.20
CA TRP A 53 8.21 1.25 -3.09
C TRP A 53 8.68 2.10 -1.90
N HIS A 54 8.12 3.32 -1.76
CA HIS A 54 8.57 4.30 -0.78
C HIS A 54 8.19 3.95 0.67
N LEU A 55 7.14 3.15 0.90
CA LEU A 55 6.80 2.67 2.23
C LEU A 55 7.91 1.83 2.85
N ALA A 56 8.85 1.33 2.06
CA ALA A 56 10.00 0.58 2.58
C ALA A 56 10.87 1.38 3.56
N SER A 57 10.74 2.72 3.59
CA SER A 57 11.40 3.55 4.60
C SER A 57 10.75 3.43 5.98
N GLU A 58 9.53 2.89 6.07
CA GLU A 58 8.84 2.69 7.33
C GLU A 58 9.17 1.34 7.96
N PRO A 59 9.36 1.25 9.28
CA PRO A 59 9.78 0.01 9.92
C PRO A 59 8.75 -1.12 9.83
N PHE A 60 7.47 -0.82 9.59
CA PHE A 60 6.41 -1.83 9.49
C PHE A 60 6.21 -2.37 8.07
N TRP A 61 6.91 -1.86 7.07
CA TRP A 61 6.74 -2.22 5.67
C TRP A 61 8.09 -2.54 5.05
N ASN A 62 8.31 -3.81 4.74
CA ASN A 62 9.55 -4.26 4.11
C ASN A 62 9.26 -4.75 2.70
N VAL A 63 10.05 -4.31 1.74
CA VAL A 63 9.89 -4.67 0.32
C VAL A 63 11.07 -5.52 -0.11
N TYR A 64 10.78 -6.60 -0.82
CA TYR A 64 11.75 -7.57 -1.31
C TYR A 64 11.52 -7.82 -2.79
N THR A 65 12.60 -8.13 -3.49
CA THR A 65 12.54 -8.62 -4.87
C THR A 65 12.35 -10.13 -4.90
N SER A 66 12.09 -10.68 -6.09
CA SER A 66 11.89 -12.12 -6.28
C SER A 66 13.10 -12.97 -5.91
N ASP A 67 14.31 -12.39 -5.90
CA ASP A 67 15.53 -13.07 -5.48
C ASP A 67 15.81 -12.97 -3.98
N GLY A 68 14.92 -12.34 -3.21
CA GLY A 68 15.06 -12.16 -1.78
C GLY A 68 15.85 -10.92 -1.35
N SER A 69 16.33 -10.09 -2.29
CA SER A 69 17.05 -8.86 -1.96
C SER A 69 16.09 -7.82 -1.37
N SER A 70 16.54 -7.13 -0.32
CA SER A 70 15.74 -6.04 0.27
C SER A 70 15.78 -4.80 -0.61
N VAL A 71 14.83 -3.89 -0.37
CA VAL A 71 14.75 -2.62 -1.10
C VAL A 71 15.98 -1.74 -0.89
N ASP A 72 16.64 -1.84 0.24
CA ASP A 72 17.85 -1.07 0.51
C ASP A 72 18.94 -1.32 -0.53
N ASP A 73 19.00 -2.54 -1.07
CA ASP A 73 19.95 -2.92 -2.10
C ASP A 73 19.61 -2.34 -3.47
N ILE A 74 18.36 -1.91 -3.67
CA ILE A 74 17.85 -1.45 -4.97
C ILE A 74 17.44 0.03 -4.99
N TRP A 75 17.62 0.76 -3.88
CA TRP A 75 17.32 2.20 -3.77
C TRP A 75 17.99 3.06 -4.86
N HIS A 76 19.15 2.63 -5.34
CA HIS A 76 19.91 3.35 -6.36
C HIS A 76 19.56 2.93 -7.79
N LYS A 77 18.64 2.00 -7.97
CA LYS A 77 18.21 1.55 -9.29
C LYS A 77 17.05 2.41 -9.78
N PRO A 78 16.86 2.54 -11.10
CA PRO A 78 15.68 3.22 -11.65
C PRO A 78 14.39 2.61 -11.13
N ILE A 79 13.35 3.45 -10.97
CA ILE A 79 12.02 2.98 -10.56
C ILE A 79 11.54 1.93 -11.56
N MET A 80 11.15 0.78 -11.07
CA MET A 80 10.67 -0.32 -11.90
C MET A 80 9.34 0.05 -12.57
N SER A 81 9.12 -0.44 -13.78
CA SER A 81 7.82 -0.36 -14.43
C SER A 81 6.76 -1.11 -13.61
N ILE A 82 5.48 -0.78 -13.80
CA ILE A 82 4.36 -1.45 -13.12
C ILE A 82 4.40 -2.96 -13.35
N LYS A 83 4.62 -3.37 -14.59
CA LYS A 83 4.70 -4.79 -14.97
C LYS A 83 5.80 -5.53 -14.22
N ARG A 84 6.97 -4.91 -14.09
CA ARG A 84 8.11 -5.49 -13.39
C ARG A 84 7.87 -5.55 -11.88
N GLN A 85 7.26 -4.50 -11.31
CA GLN A 85 6.91 -4.51 -9.88
C GLN A 85 5.94 -5.63 -9.53
N ARG A 86 4.91 -5.85 -10.33
CA ARG A 86 3.96 -6.95 -10.12
C ARG A 86 4.66 -8.30 -10.11
N LYS A 87 5.70 -8.45 -10.94
CA LYS A 87 6.43 -9.71 -11.07
C LYS A 87 7.48 -9.91 -9.98
N GLU A 88 8.16 -8.84 -9.56
CA GLU A 88 9.37 -8.94 -8.77
C GLU A 88 9.26 -8.45 -7.34
N LEU A 89 8.31 -7.56 -7.01
CA LEU A 89 8.22 -6.98 -5.69
C LEU A 89 7.18 -7.68 -4.80
N SER A 90 7.56 -7.90 -3.55
CA SER A 90 6.67 -8.33 -2.49
C SER A 90 6.88 -7.44 -1.28
N ALA A 91 5.83 -7.24 -0.49
CA ALA A 91 5.90 -6.52 0.78
C ALA A 91 5.61 -7.46 1.94
N ILE A 92 6.26 -7.21 3.07
CA ILE A 92 5.97 -7.88 4.33
C ILE A 92 5.60 -6.79 5.33
N ILE A 93 4.37 -6.85 5.86
CA ILE A 93 3.92 -5.98 6.94
C ILE A 93 4.34 -6.62 8.26
N ASP A 94 4.73 -5.79 9.24
CA ASP A 94 4.99 -6.26 10.60
C ASP A 94 3.87 -7.18 11.09
N PHE A 95 4.24 -8.32 11.63
CA PHE A 95 3.29 -9.36 12.01
C PHE A 95 2.31 -8.87 13.09
N ASN A 96 2.78 -8.07 14.05
CA ASN A 96 1.91 -7.54 15.08
C ASN A 96 0.90 -6.54 14.51
N LEU A 97 1.33 -5.69 13.57
CA LEU A 97 0.43 -4.77 12.89
C LEU A 97 -0.62 -5.54 12.07
N TYR A 98 -0.19 -6.57 11.36
CA TYR A 98 -1.11 -7.41 10.59
C TYR A 98 -2.20 -8.02 11.49
N ASN A 99 -1.81 -8.56 12.64
CA ASN A 99 -2.76 -9.14 13.58
C ASN A 99 -3.76 -8.10 14.13
N ILE A 100 -3.29 -6.87 14.39
CA ILE A 100 -4.16 -5.77 14.82
C ILE A 100 -5.17 -5.44 13.72
N ILE A 101 -4.75 -5.40 12.48
CA ILE A 101 -5.60 -5.08 11.32
C ILE A 101 -6.65 -6.16 11.04
N LEU A 102 -6.45 -7.38 11.51
CA LEU A 102 -7.47 -8.44 11.39
C LEU A 102 -8.73 -8.15 12.22
N ASP A 103 -8.62 -7.36 13.28
CA ASP A 103 -9.79 -6.94 14.08
C ASP A 103 -10.60 -5.90 13.29
N ASN A 104 -11.91 -6.18 13.10
CA ASN A 104 -12.78 -5.33 12.28
C ASN A 104 -12.93 -3.91 12.84
N GLU A 105 -13.07 -3.77 14.15
CA GLU A 105 -13.28 -2.46 14.79
C GLU A 105 -11.99 -1.64 14.74
N ILE A 106 -10.86 -2.24 15.08
CA ILE A 106 -9.56 -1.57 15.07
C ILE A 106 -9.18 -1.17 13.64
N ARG A 107 -9.36 -2.08 12.68
CA ARG A 107 -9.10 -1.80 11.26
C ARG A 107 -9.93 -0.61 10.77
N SER A 108 -11.23 -0.61 11.06
CA SER A 108 -12.13 0.48 10.66
C SER A 108 -11.70 1.81 11.26
N ALA A 109 -11.31 1.83 12.53
CA ALA A 109 -10.83 3.04 13.20
C ALA A 109 -9.52 3.56 12.58
N ILE A 110 -8.59 2.67 12.28
CA ILE A 110 -7.31 3.02 11.65
C ILE A 110 -7.54 3.58 10.24
N ILE A 111 -8.38 2.92 9.44
CA ILE A 111 -8.72 3.38 8.09
C ILE A 111 -9.37 4.77 8.15
N ALA A 112 -10.32 4.99 9.05
CA ALA A 112 -10.97 6.29 9.21
C ALA A 112 -9.97 7.38 9.58
N HIS A 113 -9.01 7.07 10.45
CA HIS A 113 -7.95 8.00 10.81
C HIS A 113 -7.04 8.34 9.63
N LEU A 114 -6.63 7.33 8.85
CA LEU A 114 -5.82 7.53 7.65
C LEU A 114 -6.55 8.37 6.60
N GLU A 115 -7.86 8.13 6.41
CA GLU A 115 -8.68 8.94 5.51
C GLU A 115 -8.74 10.40 5.95
N SER A 116 -8.85 10.64 7.26
CA SER A 116 -8.81 11.99 7.84
C SER A 116 -7.48 12.69 7.51
N ILE A 117 -6.36 11.98 7.63
CA ILE A 117 -5.04 12.52 7.30
C ILE A 117 -4.96 12.90 5.81
N VAL A 118 -5.46 12.04 4.93
CA VAL A 118 -5.48 12.31 3.48
C VAL A 118 -6.30 13.57 3.18
N ARG A 119 -7.50 13.69 3.76
CA ARG A 119 -8.36 14.87 3.55
C ARG A 119 -7.70 16.14 4.03
N LYS A 120 -7.06 16.15 5.18
CA LYS A 120 -6.32 17.30 5.70
C LYS A 120 -5.17 17.70 4.77
N GLY A 121 -4.42 16.72 4.27
CA GLY A 121 -3.32 16.96 3.34
C GLY A 121 -3.78 17.56 2.01
N LEU A 122 -5.03 17.31 1.62
CA LEU A 122 -5.63 17.87 0.40
C LEU A 122 -6.42 19.15 0.64
N ASN A 123 -6.46 19.66 1.86
CA ASN A 123 -7.27 20.84 2.25
C ASN A 123 -8.77 20.65 2.00
N LEU A 124 -9.27 19.47 2.25
CA LEU A 124 -10.69 19.15 2.07
C LEU A 124 -11.49 19.36 3.35
#